data_1f083c741896caa820529e953a7af98a
#
_entry.id   1f083c741896caa820529e953a7af98a
#
_cell.length_a   1.000
_cell.length_b   1.000
_cell.length_c   1.000
_cell.angle_alpha   90.00
_cell.angle_beta   90.00
_cell.angle_gamma   90.00
#
_symmetry.space_group_name_H-M   'P 1'
#
loop_
_entity.id
_entity.type
_entity.pdbx_description
1 polymer ?
#
loop_
_entity_poly.entity_id
_entity_poly.type
_entity_poly.pdbx_seq_one_letter_code
_entity_poly.pdbx_strand_id
1 'polypeptide(L)'
;MFLAGAFIAVGSLYAQSSDAEWQAGVAKLKETIQTNPAQAAEEAEHLIKGKNKKNVELLVAIGDAYLNADKIPEAQEYAALAKKANGKSALASVLEGNIAVKQKNAGLASQKYEEAIYFDPKCTEAYLKYADIYKSA
;
A
#
# COMPACT_ATOMS: atom_id res chain seq x y z
N MET A 1 22.61 -18.34 -15.15
CA MET A 1 22.50 -17.75 -15.06
C MET A 1 21.88 -16.94 -14.68
N PHE A 2 21.42 -16.63 -14.67
CA PHE A 2 20.92 -15.91 -14.41
C PHE A 2 20.79 -14.85 -14.41
N LEU A 3 20.81 -14.84 -14.11
CA LEU A 3 21.17 -13.72 -14.38
C LEU A 3 20.73 -12.98 -15.46
N ALA A 4 20.46 -13.51 -16.41
CA ALA A 4 20.07 -12.88 -17.61
C ALA A 4 18.84 -12.04 -17.45
N GLY A 5 17.90 -12.51 -16.74
CA GLY A 5 16.68 -11.77 -16.54
C GLY A 5 16.92 -10.41 -15.97
N ALA A 6 17.72 -10.36 -14.97
CA ALA A 6 17.99 -9.10 -14.35
C ALA A 6 18.60 -8.13 -15.33
N PHE A 7 19.48 -8.63 -16.19
CA PHE A 7 20.16 -7.79 -17.06
C PHE A 7 19.33 -7.23 -18.18
N ILE A 8 18.35 -7.95 -18.57
CA ILE A 8 17.54 -7.53 -19.66
C ILE A 8 17.07 -6.13 -19.59
N ALA A 9 16.63 -5.74 -18.46
CA ALA A 9 15.97 -4.49 -18.37
C ALA A 9 16.86 -3.34 -18.04
N VAL A 10 18.13 -3.55 -18.11
CA VAL A 10 19.06 -2.54 -17.68
C VAL A 10 18.75 -1.16 -18.19
N GLY A 11 18.57 -1.01 -19.46
CA GLY A 11 18.41 0.29 -20.02
C GLY A 11 17.19 1.02 -19.53
N SER A 12 16.07 0.40 -19.61
CA SER A 12 14.81 1.06 -19.27
C SER A 12 14.59 1.17 -17.80
N LEU A 13 15.39 0.50 -17.01
CA LEU A 13 15.14 0.42 -15.60
C LEU A 13 15.74 1.49 -14.76
N TYR A 14 16.58 2.34 -15.30
CA TYR A 14 17.15 3.35 -14.44
C TYR A 14 16.11 4.21 -13.76
N ALA A 15 15.02 4.52 -14.45
CA ALA A 15 13.94 5.28 -13.85
C ALA A 15 13.10 4.46 -12.90
N GLN A 16 13.10 3.14 -13.05
CA GLN A 16 12.21 2.25 -12.32
C GLN A 16 12.90 1.36 -11.31
N SER A 17 14.23 1.38 -11.27
CA SER A 17 14.97 0.44 -10.42
C SER A 17 14.65 0.61 -8.94
N SER A 18 14.44 1.84 -8.49
CA SER A 18 14.11 2.05 -7.08
C SER A 18 12.74 1.49 -6.74
N ASP A 19 11.80 1.59 -7.67
CA ASP A 19 10.46 1.01 -7.47
C ASP A 19 10.55 -0.51 -7.46
N ALA A 20 11.34 -1.09 -8.35
CA ALA A 20 11.55 -2.53 -8.38
C ALA A 20 12.17 -3.03 -7.08
N GLU A 21 13.11 -2.27 -6.53
CA GLU A 21 13.76 -2.63 -5.27
C GLU A 21 12.76 -2.71 -4.12
N TRP A 22 11.95 -1.67 -3.94
CA TRP A 22 11.03 -1.70 -2.82
C TRP A 22 9.87 -2.67 -3.07
N GLN A 23 9.47 -2.89 -4.31
CA GLN A 23 8.44 -3.87 -4.62
C GLN A 23 8.89 -5.27 -4.22
N ALA A 24 10.14 -5.63 -4.50
CA ALA A 24 10.71 -6.90 -4.05
C ALA A 24 10.74 -7.00 -2.53
N GLY A 25 11.09 -5.90 -1.87
CA GLY A 25 11.08 -5.84 -0.42
C GLY A 25 9.68 -6.03 0.17
N VAL A 26 8.67 -5.45 -0.44
CA VAL A 26 7.29 -5.63 0.00
C VAL A 26 6.83 -7.07 -0.22
N ALA A 27 7.22 -7.69 -1.33
CA ALA A 27 6.89 -9.10 -1.59
C ALA A 27 7.46 -9.99 -0.49
N LYS A 28 8.71 -9.76 -0.10
CA LYS A 28 9.32 -10.49 1.00
C LYS A 28 8.61 -10.20 2.32
N LEU A 29 8.27 -8.95 2.54
CA LEU A 29 7.57 -8.53 3.75
C LEU A 29 6.26 -9.29 3.93
N LYS A 30 5.51 -9.52 2.86
CA LYS A 30 4.25 -10.27 2.93
C LYS A 30 4.45 -11.66 3.53
N GLU A 31 5.54 -12.32 3.17
CA GLU A 31 5.87 -13.63 3.73
C GLU A 31 6.29 -13.50 5.19
N THR A 32 7.14 -12.53 5.48
CA THR A 32 7.68 -12.34 6.83
C THR A 32 6.60 -11.97 7.85
N ILE A 33 5.59 -11.22 7.42
CA ILE A 33 4.46 -10.87 8.29
C ILE A 33 3.81 -12.15 8.85
N GLN A 34 3.71 -13.19 8.03
CA GLN A 34 3.08 -14.43 8.44
C GLN A 34 3.99 -15.31 9.31
N THR A 35 5.28 -15.27 9.05
CA THR A 35 6.22 -16.21 9.68
C THR A 35 6.98 -15.64 10.86
N ASN A 36 7.27 -14.34 10.83
CA ASN A 36 8.06 -13.68 11.88
C ASN A 36 7.68 -12.21 11.98
N PRO A 37 6.61 -11.88 12.71
CA PRO A 37 6.12 -10.50 12.79
C PRO A 37 7.14 -9.47 13.29
N ALA A 38 8.04 -9.86 14.18
CA ALA A 38 9.07 -8.95 14.69
C ALA A 38 10.06 -8.58 13.59
N GLN A 39 10.48 -9.56 12.82
CA GLN A 39 11.37 -9.32 11.69
C GLN A 39 10.65 -8.50 10.61
N ALA A 40 9.36 -8.75 10.40
CA ALA A 40 8.56 -7.98 9.46
C ALA A 40 8.56 -6.49 9.82
N ALA A 41 8.42 -6.16 11.09
CA ALA A 41 8.43 -4.77 11.52
C ALA A 41 9.77 -4.10 11.19
N GLU A 42 10.87 -4.80 11.41
CA GLU A 42 12.20 -4.28 11.07
C GLU A 42 12.37 -4.11 9.56
N GLU A 43 11.91 -5.07 8.79
CA GLU A 43 11.97 -4.98 7.32
C GLU A 43 11.15 -3.80 6.80
N ALA A 44 9.95 -3.59 7.34
CA ALA A 44 9.11 -2.48 6.93
C ALA A 44 9.78 -1.14 7.25
N GLU A 45 10.34 -1.00 8.45
CA GLU A 45 11.06 0.21 8.83
C GLU A 45 12.26 0.45 7.93
N HIS A 46 12.97 -0.62 7.55
CA HIS A 46 14.11 -0.49 6.68
C HIS A 46 13.70 0.00 5.28
N LEU A 47 12.58 -0.49 4.77
CA LEU A 47 12.08 -0.07 3.46
C LEU A 47 11.79 1.42 3.37
N ILE A 48 11.33 2.02 4.46
CA ILE A 48 10.93 3.43 4.46
C ILE A 48 12.03 4.39 4.91
N LYS A 49 13.28 3.95 4.88
CA LYS A 49 14.39 4.83 5.23
C LYS A 49 14.84 5.68 4.05
N GLY A 50 15.55 6.77 4.36
CA GLY A 50 16.17 7.61 3.34
C GLY A 50 15.15 8.24 2.40
N LYS A 51 15.39 8.11 1.11
CA LYS A 51 14.54 8.70 0.08
C LYS A 51 13.12 8.12 0.07
N ASN A 52 12.93 6.95 0.64
CA ASN A 52 11.63 6.30 0.65
C ASN A 52 10.75 6.71 1.83
N LYS A 53 11.23 7.55 2.70
CA LYS A 53 10.51 7.93 3.92
C LYS A 53 9.12 8.53 3.63
N LYS A 54 9.00 9.23 2.53
CA LYS A 54 7.73 9.85 2.12
C LYS A 54 7.18 9.27 0.83
N ASN A 55 7.61 8.07 0.47
CA ASN A 55 7.12 7.41 -0.73
C ASN A 55 5.73 6.84 -0.45
N VAL A 56 4.70 7.56 -0.88
CA VAL A 56 3.32 7.20 -0.60
C VAL A 56 2.97 5.81 -1.16
N GLU A 57 3.40 5.50 -2.37
CA GLU A 57 3.11 4.20 -2.97
C GLU A 57 3.67 3.06 -2.13
N LEU A 58 4.90 3.22 -1.63
CA LEU A 58 5.52 2.24 -0.75
C LEU A 58 4.78 2.13 0.58
N LEU A 59 4.46 3.27 1.19
CA LEU A 59 3.74 3.28 2.47
C LEU A 59 2.39 2.58 2.35
N VAL A 60 1.67 2.85 1.26
CA VAL A 60 0.39 2.19 1.00
C VAL A 60 0.59 0.69 0.75
N ALA A 61 1.63 0.31 -0.01
CA ALA A 61 1.91 -1.09 -0.28
C ALA A 61 2.20 -1.88 1.01
N ILE A 62 2.95 -1.28 1.94
CA ILE A 62 3.21 -1.89 3.24
C ILE A 62 1.91 -2.00 4.04
N GLY A 63 1.12 -0.93 4.05
CA GLY A 63 -0.18 -0.95 4.73
C GLY A 63 -1.10 -2.04 4.19
N ASP A 64 -1.15 -2.20 2.87
CA ASP A 64 -1.94 -3.26 2.24
C ASP A 64 -1.43 -4.65 2.63
N ALA A 65 -0.11 -4.84 2.70
CA ALA A 65 0.47 -6.12 3.11
C ALA A 65 0.02 -6.49 4.53
N TYR A 66 0.05 -5.53 5.45
CA TYR A 66 -0.42 -5.76 6.80
C TYR A 66 -1.94 -6.00 6.84
N LEU A 67 -2.70 -5.23 6.06
CA LEU A 67 -4.15 -5.38 6.04
C LEU A 67 -4.57 -6.76 5.53
N ASN A 68 -3.90 -7.26 4.50
CA ASN A 68 -4.18 -8.58 3.94
C ASN A 68 -3.85 -9.70 4.94
N ALA A 69 -3.01 -9.43 5.92
CA ALA A 69 -2.69 -10.36 7.00
C ALA A 69 -3.56 -10.10 8.25
N ASP A 70 -4.60 -9.29 8.12
CA ASP A 70 -5.49 -8.90 9.21
C ASP A 70 -4.79 -8.18 10.37
N LYS A 71 -3.66 -7.54 10.08
CA LYS A 71 -2.93 -6.73 11.05
C LYS A 71 -3.41 -5.28 10.95
N ILE A 72 -4.62 -5.05 11.44
CA ILE A 72 -5.27 -3.74 11.30
C ILE A 72 -4.50 -2.60 11.95
N PRO A 73 -3.98 -2.71 13.19
CA PRO A 73 -3.22 -1.60 13.78
C PRO A 73 -2.01 -1.19 12.96
N GLU A 74 -1.26 -2.14 12.43
CA GLU A 74 -0.11 -1.85 11.60
C GLU A 74 -0.54 -1.21 10.28
N ALA A 75 -1.61 -1.71 9.67
CA ALA A 75 -2.15 -1.12 8.45
C ALA A 75 -2.56 0.34 8.69
N GLN A 76 -3.19 0.63 9.81
CA GLN A 76 -3.58 2.00 10.18
C GLN A 76 -2.36 2.91 10.35
N GLU A 77 -1.29 2.39 10.92
CA GLU A 77 -0.06 3.15 11.08
C GLU A 77 0.50 3.59 9.74
N TYR A 78 0.60 2.66 8.79
CA TYR A 78 1.13 2.99 7.48
C TYR A 78 0.17 3.87 6.66
N ALA A 79 -1.13 3.72 6.84
CA ALA A 79 -2.10 4.64 6.23
C ALA A 79 -1.89 6.06 6.75
N ALA A 80 -1.67 6.22 8.04
CA ALA A 80 -1.41 7.52 8.64
C ALA A 80 -0.11 8.13 8.12
N LEU A 81 0.94 7.32 7.99
CA LEU A 81 2.19 7.79 7.42
C LEU A 81 2.01 8.24 5.97
N ALA A 82 1.24 7.50 5.19
CA ALA A 82 0.96 7.85 3.80
C ALA A 82 0.19 9.17 3.73
N LYS A 83 -0.81 9.36 4.57
CA LYS A 83 -1.56 10.62 4.63
C LYS A 83 -0.69 11.79 5.07
N LYS A 84 0.22 11.54 5.99
CA LYS A 84 1.15 12.57 6.43
C LYS A 84 2.11 12.96 5.31
N ALA A 85 2.52 11.99 4.49
CA ALA A 85 3.40 12.26 3.35
C ALA A 85 2.68 13.03 2.25
N ASN A 86 1.41 12.69 2.00
CA ASN A 86 0.58 13.40 1.03
C ASN A 86 -0.89 13.30 1.45
N GLY A 87 -1.41 14.37 2.03
CA GLY A 87 -2.78 14.42 2.52
C GLY A 87 -3.85 14.30 1.45
N LYS A 88 -3.48 14.49 0.18
CA LYS A 88 -4.41 14.41 -0.96
C LYS A 88 -4.15 13.17 -1.82
N SER A 89 -3.54 12.15 -1.24
CA SER A 89 -3.29 10.90 -1.97
C SER A 89 -4.55 10.06 -2.06
N ALA A 90 -4.99 9.79 -3.27
CA ALA A 90 -6.11 8.88 -3.50
C ALA A 90 -5.77 7.47 -3.01
N LEU A 91 -4.53 7.02 -3.22
CA LEU A 91 -4.10 5.70 -2.79
C LEU A 91 -4.20 5.54 -1.27
N ALA A 92 -3.79 6.57 -0.54
CA ALA A 92 -3.88 6.54 0.93
C ALA A 92 -5.34 6.50 1.38
N SER A 93 -6.23 7.24 0.72
CA SER A 93 -7.66 7.21 1.02
C SER A 93 -8.27 5.85 0.71
N VAL A 94 -7.86 5.21 -0.39
CA VAL A 94 -8.30 3.85 -0.70
C VAL A 94 -7.88 2.88 0.39
N LEU A 95 -6.63 2.97 0.86
CA LEU A 95 -6.17 2.13 1.96
C LEU A 95 -7.01 2.33 3.22
N GLU A 96 -7.30 3.59 3.57
CA GLU A 96 -8.17 3.87 4.71
C GLU A 96 -9.56 3.25 4.53
N GLY A 97 -10.10 3.32 3.30
CA GLY A 97 -11.38 2.69 2.99
C GLY A 97 -11.32 1.18 3.14
N ASN A 98 -10.25 0.56 2.65
CA ASN A 98 -10.06 -0.88 2.76
C ASN A 98 -9.95 -1.32 4.22
N ILE A 99 -9.28 -0.53 5.04
CA ILE A 99 -9.22 -0.78 6.48
C ILE A 99 -10.62 -0.72 7.09
N ALA A 100 -11.41 0.28 6.72
CA ALA A 100 -12.77 0.42 7.22
C ALA A 100 -13.65 -0.78 6.83
N VAL A 101 -13.46 -1.32 5.62
CA VAL A 101 -14.16 -2.52 5.20
C VAL A 101 -13.82 -3.69 6.12
N LYS A 102 -12.54 -3.87 6.43
CA LYS A 102 -12.11 -4.94 7.35
C LYS A 102 -12.72 -4.76 8.74
N GLN A 103 -12.91 -3.53 9.16
CA GLN A 103 -13.51 -3.20 10.44
C GLN A 103 -15.05 -3.27 10.39
N LYS A 104 -15.62 -3.63 9.26
CA LYS A 104 -17.06 -3.70 9.02
C LYS A 104 -17.76 -2.36 9.18
N ASN A 105 -17.05 -1.30 8.84
CA ASN A 105 -17.58 0.06 8.88
C ASN A 105 -17.81 0.57 7.45
N ALA A 106 -18.92 0.16 6.86
CA ALA A 106 -19.25 0.49 5.49
C ALA A 106 -19.41 2.00 5.27
N GLY A 107 -19.94 2.71 6.27
CA GLY A 107 -20.11 4.16 6.17
C GLY A 107 -18.79 4.89 6.03
N LEU A 108 -17.82 4.54 6.87
CA LEU A 108 -16.49 5.14 6.78
C LEU A 108 -15.80 4.71 5.49
N ALA A 109 -15.95 3.45 5.09
CA ALA A 109 -15.35 2.97 3.84
C ALA A 109 -15.86 3.79 2.65
N SER A 110 -17.18 4.00 2.55
CA SER A 110 -17.76 4.81 1.48
C SER A 110 -17.17 6.21 1.46
N GLN A 111 -17.09 6.82 2.63
CA GLN A 111 -16.55 8.18 2.77
C GLN A 111 -15.11 8.26 2.27
N LYS A 112 -14.29 7.26 2.60
CA LYS A 112 -12.88 7.25 2.18
C LYS A 112 -12.72 6.99 0.69
N TYR A 113 -13.57 6.15 0.12
CA TYR A 113 -13.53 5.94 -1.33
C TYR A 113 -14.01 7.18 -2.10
N GLU A 114 -15.02 7.87 -1.59
CA GLU A 114 -15.45 9.14 -2.18
C GLU A 114 -14.33 10.18 -2.10
N GLU A 115 -13.61 10.22 -0.98
CA GLU A 115 -12.46 11.10 -0.82
C GLU A 115 -11.38 10.78 -1.87
N ALA A 116 -11.12 9.49 -2.08
CA ALA A 116 -10.14 9.06 -3.09
C ALA A 116 -10.55 9.52 -4.49
N ILE A 117 -11.82 9.38 -4.83
CA ILE A 117 -12.36 9.80 -6.13
C ILE A 117 -12.24 11.33 -6.27
N TYR A 118 -12.49 12.04 -5.19
CA TYR A 118 -12.35 13.50 -5.19
C TYR A 118 -10.91 13.93 -5.46
N PHE A 119 -9.94 13.24 -4.83
CA PHE A 119 -8.52 13.57 -5.03
C PHE A 119 -8.01 13.15 -6.40
N ASP A 120 -8.49 12.01 -6.91
CA ASP A 120 -8.13 11.53 -8.24
C ASP A 120 -9.33 10.89 -8.92
N PRO A 121 -10.03 11.65 -9.76
CA PRO A 121 -11.21 11.12 -10.48
C PRO A 121 -10.89 9.96 -11.42
N LYS A 122 -9.61 9.67 -11.67
CA LYS A 122 -9.19 8.55 -12.52
C LYS A 122 -8.78 7.33 -11.69
N CYS A 123 -8.97 7.36 -10.39
CA CYS A 123 -8.62 6.25 -9.52
C CYS A 123 -9.61 5.11 -9.69
N THR A 124 -9.34 4.22 -10.62
CA THR A 124 -10.23 3.09 -10.93
C THR A 124 -10.51 2.22 -9.72
N GLU A 125 -9.47 1.98 -8.91
CA GLU A 125 -9.63 1.16 -7.72
C GLU A 125 -10.68 1.71 -6.76
N ALA A 126 -10.71 3.03 -6.58
CA ALA A 126 -11.69 3.65 -5.70
C ALA A 126 -13.13 3.40 -6.16
N TYR A 127 -13.36 3.51 -7.46
CA TYR A 127 -14.69 3.24 -8.02
C TYR A 127 -15.10 1.78 -7.84
N LEU A 128 -14.17 0.86 -8.09
CA LEU A 128 -14.46 -0.57 -7.94
C LEU A 128 -14.78 -0.93 -6.50
N LYS A 129 -13.99 -0.42 -5.57
CA LYS A 129 -14.20 -0.68 -4.15
C LYS A 129 -15.49 -0.04 -3.65
N TYR A 130 -15.78 1.16 -4.12
CA TYR A 130 -17.00 1.85 -3.76
C TYR A 130 -18.23 1.05 -4.23
N ALA A 131 -18.17 0.56 -5.46
CA ALA A 131 -19.26 -0.27 -6.00
C ALA A 131 -19.45 -1.56 -5.19
N ASP A 132 -18.37 -2.17 -4.72
CA ASP A 132 -18.43 -3.39 -3.93
C ASP A 132 -19.22 -3.21 -2.63
N ILE A 133 -19.17 -2.02 -2.03
CA ILE A 133 -19.95 -1.74 -0.83
C ILE A 133 -21.45 -1.88 -1.11
N TYR A 134 -21.90 -1.36 -2.23
CA TYR A 134 -23.30 -1.44 -2.59
C TYR A 134 -23.74 -2.85 -2.98
N LYS A 135 -22.85 -3.63 -3.56
CA LYS A 135 -23.15 -5.03 -3.85
C LYS A 135 -23.32 -5.86 -2.60
N SER A 136 -22.58 -5.51 -1.55
CA SER A 136 -22.62 -6.25 -0.29
C SER A 136 -23.84 -5.89 0.56
N ALA A 137 -24.43 -4.75 0.27
CA ALA A 137 -25.61 -4.31 0.98
C ALA A 137 -26.89 -4.95 0.38
#